data_3ae2ce1397d9b0fcf894c2c5d1175eb3
#
_entry.id   3ae2ce1397d9b0fcf894c2c5d1175eb3
#
_cell.length_a   1.000
_cell.length_b   1.000
_cell.length_c   1.000
_cell.angle_alpha   90.00
_cell.angle_beta   90.00
_cell.angle_gamma   90.00
#
_symmetry.space_group_name_H-M   'P 1'
#
loop_
_entity.id
_entity.type
_entity.pdbx_description
1 polymer ?
#
loop_
_entity_poly.entity_id
_entity_poly.type
_entity_poly.pdbx_seq_one_letter_code
_entity_poly.pdbx_strand_id
1 'polypeptide(L)'
;MSKEDQEWADLLSPQRRGWLRSGGLIAAFAASGIASAAPATGKSPWGYETYKEATNQPTSVRPGEKTLPAKPRPYTDIKSYHAHIYFDEDTFQKAALIHKWAAERFEVELGNWNLEPRGPHVTPSFYFGFSNEQLHVIVPWLQLNSLGLTILIHPNTDDPRADHLYYTLWVNRSQPVNAYAMKKPGAGEPAVEQIYNNTKPTVKIET
;
A
#
# COMPACT_ATOMS: atom_id res chain seq x y z
N MET A 1 33.85 -14.43 9.68
CA MET A 1 32.76 -13.46 9.69
C MET A 1 33.29 -12.22 9.01
N SER A 2 32.67 -11.80 7.90
CA SER A 2 33.16 -10.62 7.15
C SER A 2 32.88 -9.34 7.94
N LYS A 3 33.51 -8.23 7.55
CA LYS A 3 33.25 -6.92 8.16
C LYS A 3 31.81 -6.49 8.00
N GLU A 4 31.19 -6.86 6.88
CA GLU A 4 29.75 -6.67 6.60
C GLU A 4 28.87 -7.48 7.54
N ASP A 5 29.19 -8.75 7.82
CA ASP A 5 28.44 -9.56 8.77
C ASP A 5 28.44 -8.96 10.18
N GLN A 6 29.50 -8.24 10.52
CA GLN A 6 29.66 -7.59 11.82
C GLN A 6 28.85 -6.29 11.91
N GLU A 7 28.81 -5.50 10.83
CA GLU A 7 27.96 -4.31 10.73
C GLU A 7 26.47 -4.67 10.82
N TRP A 8 26.04 -5.70 10.11
CA TRP A 8 24.66 -6.19 10.21
C TRP A 8 24.30 -6.73 11.60
N ALA A 9 25.24 -7.40 12.27
CA ALA A 9 25.06 -7.90 13.63
C ALA A 9 24.92 -6.77 14.66
N ASP A 10 25.55 -5.62 14.42
CA ASP A 10 25.45 -4.46 15.31
C ASP A 10 24.20 -3.63 15.11
N LEU A 11 23.61 -3.68 13.91
CA LEU A 11 22.31 -3.05 13.61
C LEU A 11 21.10 -3.80 14.22
N LEU A 12 21.29 -5.06 14.59
CA LEU A 12 20.22 -5.85 15.20
C LEU A 12 20.13 -5.53 16.71
N SER A 13 18.90 -5.26 17.17
CA SER A 13 18.63 -5.10 18.60
C SER A 13 19.11 -6.32 19.40
N PRO A 14 19.47 -6.19 20.68
CA PRO A 14 19.84 -7.33 21.52
C PRO A 14 18.82 -8.46 21.52
N GLN A 15 17.55 -8.14 21.43
CA GLN A 15 16.45 -9.10 21.35
C GLN A 15 16.45 -9.87 20.02
N ARG A 16 16.73 -9.22 18.90
CA ARG A 16 16.87 -9.89 17.59
C ARG A 16 18.11 -10.76 17.51
N ARG A 17 19.21 -10.37 18.16
CA ARG A 17 20.43 -11.20 18.28
C ARG A 17 20.18 -12.48 19.09
N GLY A 18 19.39 -12.39 20.16
CA GLY A 18 18.93 -13.54 20.93
C GLY A 18 18.12 -14.52 20.10
N TRP A 19 17.26 -14.00 19.25
CA TRP A 19 16.40 -14.79 18.37
C TRP A 19 17.17 -15.58 17.31
N LEU A 20 18.18 -14.97 16.69
CA LEU A 20 19.04 -15.65 15.71
C LEU A 20 19.89 -16.74 16.32
N ARG A 21 20.23 -16.64 17.61
CA ARG A 21 20.98 -17.68 18.35
C ARG A 21 20.10 -18.83 18.83
N SER A 22 18.78 -18.60 18.95
CA SER A 22 17.80 -19.62 19.36
C SER A 22 17.07 -20.28 18.18
N GLY A 23 17.59 -20.13 16.96
CA GLY A 23 17.03 -20.70 15.72
C GLY A 23 16.79 -22.22 15.74
N GLY A 24 17.42 -22.96 16.68
CA GLY A 24 17.14 -24.37 16.90
C GLY A 24 15.75 -24.68 17.49
N LEU A 25 15.15 -23.74 18.21
CA LEU A 25 13.82 -23.90 18.81
C LEU A 25 12.67 -23.75 17.81
N ILE A 26 12.84 -22.95 16.75
CA ILE A 26 11.81 -22.76 15.72
C ILE A 26 11.68 -23.99 14.82
N ALA A 27 12.80 -24.65 14.51
CA ALA A 27 12.77 -25.88 13.72
C ALA A 27 12.05 -27.02 14.43
N ALA A 28 12.10 -27.07 15.77
CA ALA A 28 11.39 -28.06 16.56
C ALA A 28 9.85 -27.84 16.57
N PHE A 29 9.40 -26.59 16.53
CA PHE A 29 7.97 -26.27 16.44
C PHE A 29 7.38 -26.54 15.07
N ALA A 30 8.13 -26.35 14.00
CA ALA A 30 7.67 -26.63 12.64
C ALA A 30 7.56 -28.14 12.33
N ALA A 31 8.37 -28.97 13.00
CA ALA A 31 8.38 -30.43 12.79
C ALA A 31 7.28 -31.19 13.57
N SER A 32 6.66 -30.56 14.57
CA SER A 32 5.70 -31.24 15.45
C SER A 32 4.25 -31.18 15.00
N GLY A 33 3.93 -30.50 13.87
CA GLY A 33 2.55 -30.46 13.33
C GLY A 33 1.49 -29.96 14.33
N ILE A 34 1.89 -29.27 15.39
CA ILE A 34 0.97 -28.71 16.37
C ILE A 34 0.40 -27.44 15.77
N ALA A 35 -0.84 -27.53 15.29
CA ALA A 35 -1.65 -26.33 15.06
C ALA A 35 -1.51 -25.45 16.30
N SER A 36 -1.11 -24.21 16.11
CA SER A 36 -0.82 -23.24 17.14
C SER A 36 -2.02 -23.05 18.07
N ALA A 37 -2.08 -23.84 19.14
CA ALA A 37 -2.81 -23.40 20.32
C ALA A 37 -2.01 -22.21 20.87
N ALA A 38 -2.63 -21.04 20.95
CA ALA A 38 -2.05 -19.89 21.60
C ALA A 38 -1.54 -20.29 22.98
N PRO A 39 -0.33 -19.89 23.38
CA PRO A 39 0.21 -20.31 24.67
C PRO A 39 -0.73 -19.86 25.79
N ALA A 40 -1.14 -20.80 26.61
CA ALA A 40 -2.10 -20.59 27.71
C ALA A 40 -1.60 -19.58 28.79
N THR A 41 -0.40 -19.07 28.67
CA THR A 41 0.28 -18.23 29.68
C THR A 41 0.22 -16.74 29.42
N GLY A 42 -0.36 -16.28 28.32
CA GLY A 42 -0.57 -14.87 28.04
C GLY A 42 0.67 -14.02 27.79
N LYS A 43 1.84 -14.62 27.50
CA LYS A 43 3.04 -13.85 27.11
C LYS A 43 3.61 -14.36 25.79
N SER A 44 3.92 -13.44 24.90
CA SER A 44 4.60 -13.77 23.66
C SER A 44 6.09 -14.09 23.91
N PRO A 45 6.75 -14.82 22.99
CA PRO A 45 8.20 -15.06 23.07
C PRO A 45 9.04 -13.76 23.12
N TRP A 46 8.46 -12.63 22.74
CA TRP A 46 9.10 -11.31 22.76
C TRP A 46 8.81 -10.49 24.02
N GLY A 47 8.20 -11.10 25.05
CA GLY A 47 7.91 -10.42 26.32
C GLY A 47 6.64 -9.58 26.34
N TYR A 48 5.88 -9.54 25.26
CA TYR A 48 4.57 -8.88 25.24
C TYR A 48 3.49 -9.77 25.81
N GLU A 49 2.53 -9.18 26.50
CA GLU A 49 1.34 -9.89 26.93
C GLU A 49 0.52 -10.30 25.71
N THR A 50 0.10 -11.57 25.68
CA THR A 50 -0.85 -12.08 24.68
C THR A 50 -2.23 -12.18 25.31
N TYR A 51 -3.26 -11.91 24.54
CA TYR A 51 -4.63 -12.11 24.99
C TYR A 51 -4.89 -13.59 25.20
N LYS A 52 -5.47 -13.93 26.34
CA LYS A 52 -5.84 -15.33 26.70
C LYS A 52 -7.01 -15.86 25.87
N GLU A 53 -7.82 -14.95 25.36
CA GLU A 53 -8.98 -15.27 24.55
C GLU A 53 -8.76 -14.79 23.12
N ALA A 54 -9.32 -15.53 22.17
CA ALA A 54 -9.31 -15.10 20.78
C ALA A 54 -10.04 -13.75 20.68
N THR A 55 -9.41 -12.78 20.04
CA THR A 55 -10.08 -11.53 19.71
C THR A 55 -11.25 -11.81 18.77
N ASN A 56 -12.39 -11.21 19.04
CA ASN A 56 -13.53 -11.32 18.15
C ASN A 56 -13.14 -10.79 16.77
N GLN A 57 -13.54 -11.51 15.73
CA GLN A 57 -13.38 -11.02 14.37
C GLN A 57 -14.16 -9.71 14.22
N PRO A 58 -13.54 -8.64 13.70
CA PRO A 58 -14.26 -7.40 13.43
C PRO A 58 -15.50 -7.66 12.56
N THR A 59 -16.62 -7.04 12.93
CA THR A 59 -17.82 -7.11 12.11
C THR A 59 -17.57 -6.36 10.81
N SER A 60 -17.80 -7.02 9.67
CA SER A 60 -17.72 -6.33 8.39
C SER A 60 -18.78 -5.23 8.33
N VAL A 61 -18.37 -4.02 7.94
CA VAL A 61 -19.30 -2.90 7.70
C VAL A 61 -20.10 -3.07 6.40
N ARG A 62 -19.76 -4.11 5.60
CA ARG A 62 -20.41 -4.41 4.32
C ARG A 62 -20.97 -5.83 4.35
N PRO A 63 -22.29 -5.95 4.36
CA PRO A 63 -22.93 -7.25 4.17
C PRO A 63 -22.46 -7.89 2.86
N GLY A 64 -22.14 -9.17 2.89
CA GLY A 64 -21.73 -9.90 1.69
C GLY A 64 -20.21 -9.95 1.42
N GLU A 65 -19.36 -9.17 2.10
CA GLU A 65 -17.89 -9.29 1.95
C GLU A 65 -17.34 -10.67 2.34
N LYS A 66 -18.07 -11.43 3.14
CA LYS A 66 -17.72 -12.80 3.51
C LYS A 66 -18.09 -13.83 2.43
N THR A 67 -18.85 -13.43 1.44
CA THR A 67 -19.30 -14.33 0.36
C THR A 67 -18.28 -14.31 -0.76
N LEU A 68 -17.71 -15.46 -1.06
CA LEU A 68 -16.78 -15.60 -2.18
C LEU A 68 -17.53 -15.43 -3.50
N PRO A 69 -16.97 -14.68 -4.46
CA PRO A 69 -17.59 -14.52 -5.77
C PRO A 69 -17.59 -15.82 -6.57
N ALA A 70 -18.66 -16.11 -7.27
CA ALA A 70 -18.80 -17.33 -8.08
C ALA A 70 -17.93 -17.30 -9.36
N LYS A 71 -17.48 -16.12 -9.79
CA LYS A 71 -16.65 -15.93 -10.99
C LYS A 71 -15.72 -14.74 -10.83
N PRO A 72 -14.60 -14.69 -11.60
CA PRO A 72 -13.72 -13.53 -11.61
C PRO A 72 -14.45 -12.26 -12.04
N ARG A 73 -14.02 -11.14 -11.49
CA ARG A 73 -14.45 -9.81 -11.89
C ARG A 73 -13.81 -9.42 -13.24
N PRO A 74 -14.54 -8.83 -14.19
CA PRO A 74 -13.96 -8.38 -15.44
C PRO A 74 -12.93 -7.25 -15.20
N TYR A 75 -11.78 -7.29 -15.84
CA TYR A 75 -10.78 -6.22 -15.74
C TYR A 75 -11.30 -4.89 -16.30
N THR A 76 -12.28 -4.92 -17.18
CA THR A 76 -12.95 -3.74 -17.78
C THR A 76 -13.80 -2.95 -16.78
N ASP A 77 -14.00 -3.45 -15.56
CA ASP A 77 -14.62 -2.69 -14.48
C ASP A 77 -13.72 -1.53 -14.01
N ILE A 78 -12.43 -1.63 -14.25
CA ILE A 78 -11.48 -0.54 -13.99
C ILE A 78 -11.66 0.53 -15.07
N LYS A 79 -11.89 1.78 -14.65
CA LYS A 79 -12.10 2.91 -15.56
C LYS A 79 -10.90 3.82 -15.70
N SER A 80 -10.10 3.91 -14.65
CA SER A 80 -8.87 4.72 -14.57
C SER A 80 -8.07 4.27 -13.36
N TYR A 81 -6.95 4.95 -13.12
CA TYR A 81 -6.08 4.71 -11.96
C TYR A 81 -5.70 6.02 -11.30
N HIS A 82 -5.42 5.95 -9.99
CA HIS A 82 -4.71 6.99 -9.26
C HIS A 82 -3.34 6.47 -8.80
N ALA A 83 -2.34 7.33 -8.85
CA ALA A 83 -1.05 7.15 -8.19
C ALA A 83 -0.92 8.18 -7.08
N HIS A 84 -0.81 7.76 -5.82
CA HIS A 84 -0.58 8.61 -4.66
C HIS A 84 0.88 8.53 -4.25
N ILE A 85 1.58 9.64 -4.30
CA ILE A 85 2.98 9.78 -3.95
C ILE A 85 3.07 10.33 -2.54
N TYR A 86 3.59 9.53 -1.61
CA TYR A 86 3.72 9.88 -0.21
C TYR A 86 5.07 10.51 0.08
N PHE A 87 5.07 11.53 0.93
CA PHE A 87 6.27 12.26 1.30
C PHE A 87 6.18 12.74 2.78
N ASP A 88 7.29 13.19 3.28
CA ASP A 88 7.48 13.90 4.54
C ASP A 88 8.27 15.20 4.28
N GLU A 89 8.62 15.92 5.35
CA GLU A 89 9.36 17.18 5.25
C GLU A 89 10.72 17.00 4.54
N ASP A 90 11.43 15.91 4.82
CA ASP A 90 12.76 15.62 4.25
C ASP A 90 12.69 15.19 2.78
N THR A 91 11.55 14.66 2.35
CA THR A 91 11.36 14.09 1.01
C THR A 91 10.46 14.90 0.10
N PHE A 92 9.94 16.04 0.56
CA PHE A 92 9.07 16.93 -0.23
C PHE A 92 9.69 17.31 -1.59
N GLN A 93 10.99 17.63 -1.64
CA GLN A 93 11.65 18.01 -2.90
C GLN A 93 11.67 16.85 -3.91
N LYS A 94 11.76 15.62 -3.47
CA LYS A 94 11.64 14.42 -4.33
C LYS A 94 10.23 14.31 -4.90
N ALA A 95 9.23 14.50 -4.05
CA ALA A 95 7.82 14.49 -4.47
C ALA A 95 7.54 15.62 -5.47
N ALA A 96 8.08 16.83 -5.24
CA ALA A 96 7.95 17.96 -6.15
C ALA A 96 8.59 17.68 -7.53
N LEU A 97 9.69 16.95 -7.55
CA LEU A 97 10.36 16.57 -8.79
C LEU A 97 9.51 15.54 -9.57
N ILE A 98 8.96 14.52 -8.90
CA ILE A 98 8.05 13.55 -9.54
C ILE A 98 6.80 14.26 -10.07
N HIS A 99 6.22 15.17 -9.30
CA HIS A 99 5.07 15.97 -9.71
C HIS A 99 5.34 16.75 -11.01
N LYS A 100 6.48 17.44 -11.06
CA LYS A 100 6.93 18.14 -12.27
C LYS A 100 7.12 17.18 -13.44
N TRP A 101 7.84 16.09 -13.25
CA TRP A 101 8.12 15.12 -14.31
C TRP A 101 6.85 14.47 -14.87
N ALA A 102 5.90 14.14 -13.98
CA ALA A 102 4.61 13.57 -14.41
C ALA A 102 3.84 14.57 -15.28
N ALA A 103 3.77 15.85 -14.86
CA ALA A 103 3.09 16.90 -15.61
C ALA A 103 3.71 17.16 -17.00
N GLU A 104 5.03 17.04 -17.10
CA GLU A 104 5.78 17.28 -18.35
C GLU A 104 5.65 16.12 -19.35
N ARG A 105 5.40 14.88 -18.89
CA ARG A 105 5.48 13.65 -19.72
C ARG A 105 4.16 12.98 -19.99
N PHE A 106 3.17 13.18 -19.12
CA PHE A 106 1.90 12.47 -19.21
C PHE A 106 0.72 13.43 -19.26
N GLU A 107 -0.29 13.07 -20.03
CA GLU A 107 -1.59 13.70 -20.01
C GLU A 107 -2.43 13.09 -18.89
N VAL A 108 -2.42 13.71 -17.71
CA VAL A 108 -2.99 13.20 -16.48
C VAL A 108 -3.83 14.25 -15.76
N GLU A 109 -4.67 13.82 -14.84
CA GLU A 109 -5.22 14.67 -13.81
C GLU A 109 -4.21 14.82 -12.70
N LEU A 110 -3.57 15.98 -12.59
CA LEU A 110 -2.65 16.29 -11.52
C LEU A 110 -3.43 16.90 -10.36
N GLY A 111 -3.47 16.20 -9.25
CA GLY A 111 -4.23 16.57 -8.06
C GLY A 111 -3.49 17.54 -7.14
N ASN A 112 -4.19 17.98 -6.11
CA ASN A 112 -3.65 18.93 -5.14
C ASN A 112 -2.63 18.29 -4.21
N TRP A 113 -1.76 19.14 -3.65
CA TRP A 113 -0.89 18.78 -2.54
C TRP A 113 -1.68 18.69 -1.24
N ASN A 114 -1.57 17.57 -0.55
CA ASN A 114 -2.07 17.37 0.81
C ASN A 114 -0.86 17.35 1.74
N LEU A 115 -0.59 18.47 2.40
CA LEU A 115 0.56 18.62 3.31
C LEU A 115 0.35 17.93 4.66
N GLU A 116 -0.87 17.45 4.89
CA GLU A 116 -1.26 16.67 6.07
C GLU A 116 -2.01 15.41 5.62
N PRO A 117 -2.15 14.40 6.48
CA PRO A 117 -2.99 13.23 6.22
C PRO A 117 -4.40 13.63 5.78
N ARG A 118 -4.88 13.06 4.68
CA ARG A 118 -6.21 13.37 4.14
C ARG A 118 -6.90 12.15 3.56
N GLY A 119 -8.22 12.06 3.80
CA GLY A 119 -9.03 10.93 3.34
C GLY A 119 -8.53 9.62 3.93
N PRO A 120 -8.30 8.58 3.12
CA PRO A 120 -7.76 7.33 3.60
C PRO A 120 -6.23 7.34 3.80
N HIS A 121 -5.53 8.40 3.37
CA HIS A 121 -4.07 8.47 3.38
C HIS A 121 -3.57 9.01 4.73
N VAL A 122 -2.67 8.27 5.36
CA VAL A 122 -2.18 8.53 6.73
C VAL A 122 -0.91 9.40 6.77
N THR A 123 -0.40 9.80 5.61
CA THR A 123 0.76 10.68 5.47
C THR A 123 0.49 11.74 4.41
N PRO A 124 1.24 12.86 4.40
CA PRO A 124 1.20 13.83 3.32
C PRO A 124 1.38 13.18 1.96
N SER A 125 0.67 13.67 0.94
CA SER A 125 0.72 13.12 -0.41
C SER A 125 0.23 14.11 -1.46
N PHE A 126 0.60 13.86 -2.71
CA PHE A 126 -0.18 14.31 -3.86
C PHE A 126 -0.57 13.09 -4.69
N TYR A 127 -1.51 13.27 -5.60
CA TYR A 127 -1.86 12.22 -6.54
C TYR A 127 -1.89 12.73 -7.98
N PHE A 128 -1.86 11.79 -8.91
CA PHE A 128 -2.31 12.04 -10.27
C PHE A 128 -3.15 10.86 -10.77
N GLY A 129 -4.21 11.20 -11.52
CA GLY A 129 -5.11 10.24 -12.16
C GLY A 129 -4.73 10.03 -13.62
N PHE A 130 -4.81 8.80 -14.10
CA PHE A 130 -4.45 8.45 -15.48
C PHE A 130 -5.33 7.33 -16.05
N SER A 131 -5.41 7.26 -17.37
CA SER A 131 -6.25 6.30 -18.07
C SER A 131 -5.66 4.89 -18.08
N ASN A 132 -6.50 3.89 -18.38
CA ASN A 132 -6.07 2.49 -18.49
C ASN A 132 -4.97 2.29 -19.55
N GLU A 133 -5.03 3.06 -20.64
CA GLU A 133 -4.06 2.99 -21.75
C GLU A 133 -2.66 3.39 -21.32
N GLN A 134 -2.54 4.23 -20.28
CA GLN A 134 -1.26 4.72 -19.78
C GLN A 134 -0.62 3.79 -18.73
N LEU A 135 -1.37 2.84 -18.18
CA LEU A 135 -0.90 1.97 -17.09
C LEU A 135 0.44 1.29 -17.43
N HIS A 136 0.57 0.73 -18.62
CA HIS A 136 1.74 -0.03 -19.05
C HIS A 136 3.01 0.81 -19.19
N VAL A 137 2.87 2.13 -19.27
CA VAL A 137 3.99 3.07 -19.31
C VAL A 137 4.24 3.70 -17.94
N ILE A 138 3.19 4.17 -17.28
CA ILE A 138 3.30 4.90 -16.01
C ILE A 138 3.82 4.01 -14.88
N VAL A 139 3.37 2.76 -14.79
CA VAL A 139 3.82 1.85 -13.71
C VAL A 139 5.33 1.61 -13.78
N PRO A 140 5.93 1.13 -14.87
CA PRO A 140 7.38 0.96 -14.93
C PRO A 140 8.15 2.29 -14.83
N TRP A 141 7.59 3.39 -15.34
CA TRP A 141 8.20 4.70 -15.17
C TRP A 141 8.27 5.10 -13.68
N LEU A 142 7.19 4.92 -12.92
CA LEU A 142 7.19 5.18 -11.48
C LEU A 142 8.13 4.27 -10.71
N GLN A 143 8.26 2.99 -11.10
CA GLN A 143 9.22 2.08 -10.47
C GLN A 143 10.66 2.60 -10.58
N LEU A 144 11.05 3.14 -11.73
CA LEU A 144 12.40 3.65 -11.97
C LEU A 144 12.60 5.07 -11.43
N ASN A 145 11.55 5.88 -11.37
CA ASN A 145 11.63 7.31 -11.05
C ASN A 145 10.98 7.69 -9.72
N SER A 146 10.68 6.72 -8.86
CA SER A 146 10.07 6.96 -7.54
C SER A 146 10.96 7.71 -6.55
N LEU A 147 12.26 7.86 -6.83
CA LEU A 147 13.27 8.48 -5.94
C LEU A 147 13.26 7.89 -4.52
N GLY A 148 12.82 6.62 -4.38
CA GLY A 148 12.69 5.92 -3.12
C GLY A 148 11.42 6.25 -2.31
N LEU A 149 10.52 7.09 -2.85
CA LEU A 149 9.25 7.39 -2.21
C LEU A 149 8.29 6.19 -2.29
N THR A 150 7.44 6.07 -1.29
CA THR A 150 6.33 5.12 -1.30
C THR A 150 5.23 5.64 -2.22
N ILE A 151 4.76 4.79 -3.13
CA ILE A 151 3.69 5.15 -4.06
C ILE A 151 2.62 4.06 -4.01
N LEU A 152 1.38 4.48 -3.77
CA LEU A 152 0.20 3.64 -3.93
C LEU A 152 -0.38 3.88 -5.33
N ILE A 153 -0.63 2.81 -6.07
CA ILE A 153 -1.38 2.85 -7.31
C ILE A 153 -2.64 2.01 -7.10
N HIS A 154 -3.80 2.60 -7.32
CA HIS A 154 -5.07 1.88 -7.21
C HIS A 154 -5.98 2.14 -8.42
N PRO A 155 -6.79 1.17 -8.82
CA PRO A 155 -7.81 1.37 -9.84
C PRO A 155 -8.95 2.24 -9.31
N ASN A 156 -9.72 2.82 -10.20
CA ASN A 156 -11.02 3.41 -9.91
C ASN A 156 -12.10 2.48 -10.43
N THR A 157 -12.84 1.88 -9.49
CA THR A 157 -13.99 1.00 -9.73
C THR A 157 -15.23 1.52 -8.99
N ASP A 158 -16.31 0.74 -8.99
CA ASP A 158 -17.54 1.04 -8.22
C ASP A 158 -17.37 0.83 -6.70
N ASP A 159 -16.17 0.48 -6.24
CA ASP A 159 -15.89 0.18 -4.83
C ASP A 159 -14.61 0.86 -4.33
N PRO A 160 -14.68 2.17 -3.98
CA PRO A 160 -13.51 2.93 -3.50
C PRO A 160 -12.79 2.30 -2.32
N ARG A 161 -13.50 1.57 -1.45
CA ARG A 161 -12.87 0.85 -0.33
C ARG A 161 -12.00 -0.29 -0.84
N ALA A 162 -12.52 -1.10 -1.74
CA ALA A 162 -11.77 -2.22 -2.33
C ALA A 162 -10.59 -1.70 -3.17
N ASP A 163 -10.77 -0.60 -3.88
CA ASP A 163 -9.73 0.05 -4.67
C ASP A 163 -8.51 0.41 -3.81
N HIS A 164 -8.74 0.93 -2.60
CA HIS A 164 -7.67 1.33 -1.69
C HIS A 164 -7.12 0.22 -0.79
N LEU A 165 -7.85 -0.89 -0.57
CA LEU A 165 -7.44 -1.95 0.36
C LEU A 165 -7.03 -3.25 -0.33
N TYR A 166 -7.65 -3.60 -1.47
CA TYR A 166 -7.53 -4.94 -2.07
C TYR A 166 -6.93 -4.93 -3.47
N TYR A 167 -7.16 -3.87 -4.26
CA TYR A 167 -6.77 -3.80 -5.67
C TYR A 167 -5.52 -2.95 -5.90
N THR A 168 -4.76 -2.72 -4.84
CA THR A 168 -3.60 -1.84 -4.85
C THR A 168 -2.36 -2.47 -5.45
N LEU A 169 -1.56 -1.64 -6.10
CA LEU A 169 -0.16 -1.87 -6.41
C LEU A 169 0.69 -0.88 -5.61
N TRP A 170 1.87 -1.30 -5.21
CA TRP A 170 2.78 -0.46 -4.44
C TRP A 170 4.15 -0.39 -5.12
N VAL A 171 4.71 0.81 -5.18
CA VAL A 171 6.11 1.02 -5.56
C VAL A 171 6.90 1.29 -4.28
N ASN A 172 8.02 0.60 -4.12
CA ASN A 172 8.91 0.54 -2.96
C ASN A 172 8.25 -0.12 -1.75
N ARG A 173 7.62 0.63 -0.86
CA ARG A 173 7.03 0.10 0.38
C ARG A 173 5.53 0.23 0.36
N SER A 174 4.84 -0.64 1.06
CA SER A 174 3.44 -0.42 1.42
C SER A 174 3.36 0.33 2.77
N GLN A 175 2.25 1.03 2.97
CA GLN A 175 1.92 1.65 4.24
C GLN A 175 0.43 1.48 4.56
N PRO A 176 0.00 1.71 5.80
CA PRO A 176 -1.41 1.66 6.16
C PRO A 176 -2.24 2.68 5.35
N VAL A 177 -3.45 2.24 4.96
CA VAL A 177 -4.47 3.08 4.32
C VAL A 177 -5.76 2.94 5.11
N ASN A 178 -6.34 4.04 5.56
CA ASN A 178 -7.55 4.05 6.39
C ASN A 178 -8.82 4.17 5.52
N ALA A 179 -9.07 3.20 4.66
CA ALA A 179 -10.20 3.19 3.74
C ALA A 179 -11.42 2.39 4.25
N TYR A 180 -11.38 1.86 5.46
CA TYR A 180 -12.41 0.93 5.98
C TYR A 180 -13.82 1.52 6.03
N ALA A 181 -13.95 2.82 6.24
CA ALA A 181 -15.23 3.51 6.30
C ALA A 181 -15.75 4.01 4.93
N MET A 182 -14.97 3.86 3.85
CA MET A 182 -15.38 4.27 2.52
C MET A 182 -16.56 3.44 2.03
N LYS A 183 -17.50 4.11 1.37
CA LYS A 183 -18.73 3.51 0.86
C LYS A 183 -18.73 3.52 -0.65
N LYS A 184 -19.53 2.64 -1.23
CA LYS A 184 -19.86 2.73 -2.67
C LYS A 184 -20.60 4.04 -2.95
N PRO A 185 -20.47 4.58 -4.17
CA PRO A 185 -21.22 5.77 -4.59
C PRO A 185 -22.73 5.63 -4.34
N GLY A 186 -23.33 6.72 -3.90
CA GLY A 186 -24.75 6.79 -3.63
C GLY A 186 -25.59 7.04 -4.90
N ALA A 187 -26.90 7.03 -4.74
CA ALA A 187 -27.82 7.39 -5.83
C ALA A 187 -27.56 8.85 -6.27
N GLY A 188 -27.33 9.05 -7.57
CA GLY A 188 -27.04 10.37 -8.15
C GLY A 188 -25.56 10.76 -8.19
N GLU A 189 -24.69 9.98 -7.59
CA GLU A 189 -23.24 10.12 -7.75
C GLU A 189 -22.74 9.31 -8.95
N PRO A 190 -21.63 9.70 -9.61
CA PRO A 190 -20.99 8.86 -10.61
C PRO A 190 -20.66 7.50 -10.04
N ALA A 191 -20.98 6.43 -10.75
CA ALA A 191 -20.76 5.06 -10.28
C ALA A 191 -19.27 4.73 -10.05
N VAL A 192 -18.38 5.46 -10.72
CA VAL A 192 -16.92 5.35 -10.60
C VAL A 192 -16.34 6.75 -10.61
N GLU A 193 -15.29 6.96 -9.85
CA GLU A 193 -14.55 8.22 -9.86
C GLU A 193 -14.00 8.51 -11.26
N GLN A 194 -14.24 9.74 -11.74
CA GLN A 194 -13.81 10.18 -13.05
C GLN A 194 -12.58 11.05 -12.92
N ILE A 195 -11.63 10.86 -13.82
CA ILE A 195 -10.44 11.70 -13.94
C ILE A 195 -10.65 12.79 -14.99
N TYR A 196 -10.06 13.96 -14.76
CA TYR A 196 -10.12 15.11 -15.68
C TYR A 196 -8.70 15.62 -15.93
N ASN A 197 -8.15 15.23 -17.08
CA ASN A 197 -6.77 15.61 -17.45
C ASN A 197 -6.59 17.12 -17.46
N ASN A 198 -5.58 17.61 -16.76
CA ASN A 198 -5.26 19.03 -16.63
C ASN A 198 -3.79 19.34 -16.98
N THR A 199 -3.03 18.34 -17.41
CA THR A 199 -1.66 18.50 -17.90
C THR A 199 -1.60 18.35 -19.42
N LYS A 200 -0.54 18.91 -20.03
CA LYS A 200 -0.18 18.72 -21.44
C LYS A 200 1.28 18.35 -21.56
N PRO A 201 1.63 17.17 -22.06
CA PRO A 201 3.01 16.74 -22.20
C PRO A 201 3.82 17.71 -23.07
N THR A 202 5.01 18.06 -22.60
CA THR A 202 5.97 18.94 -23.30
C THR A 202 7.31 18.24 -23.53
N VAL A 203 7.52 17.12 -22.85
CA VAL A 203 8.73 16.31 -22.93
C VAL A 203 8.35 14.90 -23.37
N LYS A 204 9.15 14.30 -24.23
CA LYS A 204 8.98 12.87 -24.58
C LYS A 204 9.39 12.01 -23.39
N ILE A 205 8.65 10.90 -23.22
CA ILE A 205 9.00 9.87 -22.26
C ILE A 205 10.32 9.23 -22.69
N GLU A 206 11.22 9.03 -21.74
CA GLU A 206 12.49 8.35 -21.96
C GLU A 206 12.22 6.86 -22.30
N THR A 207 12.86 6.38 -23.37
CA THR A 207 12.70 5.00 -23.88
C THR A 207 14.06 4.35 -24.07
#